data_ac2f1db6c83d83e5627acb0be168765d
#
_entry.id   ac2f1db6c83d83e5627acb0be168765d
#
_cell.length_a   1.000
_cell.length_b   1.000
_cell.length_c   1.000
_cell.angle_alpha   90.00
_cell.angle_beta   90.00
_cell.angle_gamma   90.00
#
_symmetry.space_group_name_H-M   'P 1'
#
loop_
_entity.id
_entity.type
_entity.pdbx_description
1 polymer ?
#
loop_
_entity_poly.entity_id
_entity_poly.type
_entity_poly.pdbx_seq_one_letter_code
_entity_poly.pdbx_strand_id
1 'polypeptide(L)'
;MPGRRRASLRRGLLDGAAAATMSLLAGCMVGPDFHHPATPGAADYTPEPLPATAAADVHGGAAQRFVRDLDIPGQWWALFHSPELNALVEQALQANPSLDAAKAALREAQENVYAGQGALYPTVGGTISATREKFSGASFGDPALSSTFSVQTAQLSVSYVFDIWGGTRREIESLVAQTEFERFQLEAAYLSLSTNVVTAAVTEASLRGQIEATKEIIDIETQELGVLQHQFELGGTSKVAVLAQAATLAQTRATLPPLEKQLAQERNLLADLAGRFPSQDLDATFDLATLHLPQDLPVSLPSKLVGQRPDLRYTEASLHAASAQIGVATANQLPQLSLSAALGSSTTTGLFNPGSGLWSLGGSLSQTLFDAGTLLHKKRAAVAAYDQAAAQYRSTVLSAFQDVANTLRALQSDADALQAQLAAERTAADSLAISREQFRAGGITYLSLLTAEQTYQQARLGLVQAQANRFSDTAALFQALGGGWWHRSDVPPGNGTTNSFVDHIVP
;
A
#
# COMPACT_ATOMS: atom_id res chain seq x y z
N MET A 1 -60.15 12.87 53.48
CA MET A 1 -58.78 12.62 52.96
C MET A 1 -58.81 12.23 51.47
N PRO A 2 -58.71 13.20 50.53
CA PRO A 2 -58.56 12.89 49.11
C PRO A 2 -57.31 13.57 48.42
N GLY A 3 -56.25 13.86 49.16
CA GLY A 3 -55.08 14.61 48.63
C GLY A 3 -53.90 13.75 48.14
N ARG A 4 -53.74 12.53 48.58
CA ARG A 4 -52.54 11.70 48.35
C ARG A 4 -52.51 10.90 47.02
N ARG A 5 -53.63 10.62 46.38
CA ARG A 5 -53.69 9.84 45.13
C ARG A 5 -53.36 10.66 43.87
N ARG A 6 -53.48 11.99 43.86
CA ARG A 6 -53.17 12.84 42.72
C ARG A 6 -51.67 13.11 42.55
N ALA A 7 -50.89 13.07 43.62
CA ALA A 7 -49.44 13.29 43.56
C ALA A 7 -48.66 12.08 43.01
N SER A 8 -49.14 10.85 43.27
CA SER A 8 -48.52 9.59 42.75
C SER A 8 -48.76 9.38 41.25
N LEU A 9 -49.94 9.76 40.73
CA LEU A 9 -50.21 9.68 39.28
C LEU A 9 -49.40 10.70 38.47
N ARG A 10 -49.13 11.90 39.00
CA ARG A 10 -48.28 12.89 38.29
C ARG A 10 -46.81 12.49 38.29
N ARG A 11 -46.29 11.87 39.34
CA ARG A 11 -44.91 11.31 39.34
C ARG A 11 -44.78 10.14 38.39
N GLY A 12 -45.71 9.20 38.35
CA GLY A 12 -45.67 8.07 37.41
C GLY A 12 -45.79 8.48 35.94
N LEU A 13 -46.54 9.56 35.64
CA LEU A 13 -46.58 10.15 34.29
C LEU A 13 -45.30 10.90 33.89
N LEU A 14 -44.64 11.57 34.84
CA LEU A 14 -43.35 12.23 34.59
C LEU A 14 -42.21 11.23 34.47
N ASP A 15 -42.19 10.17 35.28
CA ASP A 15 -41.21 9.11 35.23
C ASP A 15 -41.41 8.25 33.93
N GLY A 16 -42.64 7.99 33.53
CA GLY A 16 -42.98 7.33 32.25
C GLY A 16 -42.64 8.16 31.02
N ALA A 17 -42.87 9.48 31.07
CA ALA A 17 -42.47 10.41 30.01
C ALA A 17 -40.94 10.55 29.91
N ALA A 18 -40.24 10.60 31.09
CA ALA A 18 -38.77 10.61 31.12
C ALA A 18 -38.15 9.30 30.58
N ALA A 19 -38.72 8.14 30.94
CA ALA A 19 -38.30 6.84 30.42
C ALA A 19 -38.59 6.68 28.93
N ALA A 20 -39.75 7.16 28.45
CA ALA A 20 -40.09 7.17 27.01
C ALA A 20 -39.19 8.14 26.20
N THR A 21 -38.84 9.31 26.78
CA THR A 21 -37.87 10.24 26.18
C THR A 21 -36.45 9.69 26.18
N MET A 22 -36.03 8.95 27.21
CA MET A 22 -34.75 8.27 27.21
C MET A 22 -34.70 7.10 26.22
N SER A 23 -35.79 6.37 26.02
CA SER A 23 -35.86 5.30 25.00
C SER A 23 -35.88 5.83 23.55
N LEU A 24 -36.35 7.06 23.34
CA LEU A 24 -36.28 7.76 22.04
C LEU A 24 -34.89 8.37 21.78
N LEU A 25 -34.04 8.48 22.79
CA LEU A 25 -32.62 8.87 22.70
C LEU A 25 -31.68 7.69 22.43
N ALA A 26 -32.16 6.44 22.33
CA ALA A 26 -31.44 5.34 21.70
C ALA A 26 -31.30 5.69 20.21
N GLY A 27 -30.29 6.49 19.92
CA GLY A 27 -30.13 7.33 18.75
C GLY A 27 -30.27 6.56 17.44
N CYS A 28 -31.26 6.94 16.67
CA CYS A 28 -31.31 6.62 15.23
C CYS A 28 -30.11 7.29 14.56
N MET A 29 -29.10 6.51 14.24
CA MET A 29 -28.00 6.96 13.38
C MET A 29 -28.53 7.05 11.96
N VAL A 30 -28.58 8.26 11.37
CA VAL A 30 -29.10 8.46 10.01
C VAL A 30 -28.06 8.11 8.96
N GLY A 31 -28.53 7.82 7.75
CA GLY A 31 -27.67 7.41 6.62
C GLY A 31 -27.62 5.90 6.44
N PRO A 32 -26.93 5.43 5.39
CA PRO A 32 -26.79 4.00 5.13
C PRO A 32 -25.80 3.37 6.13
N ASP A 33 -26.08 2.14 6.54
CA ASP A 33 -25.10 1.29 7.19
C ASP A 33 -24.20 0.66 6.14
N PHE A 34 -22.91 0.58 6.42
CA PHE A 34 -21.98 -0.05 5.50
C PHE A 34 -22.18 -1.56 5.46
N HIS A 35 -22.22 -2.10 4.25
CA HIS A 35 -22.20 -3.55 4.01
C HIS A 35 -21.01 -3.87 3.11
N HIS A 36 -20.24 -4.89 3.49
CA HIS A 36 -19.14 -5.38 2.67
C HIS A 36 -19.65 -5.75 1.26
N PRO A 37 -18.94 -5.37 0.20
CA PRO A 37 -19.29 -5.78 -1.15
C PRO A 37 -19.33 -7.30 -1.27
N ALA A 38 -20.25 -7.83 -2.09
CA ALA A 38 -20.32 -9.25 -2.35
C ALA A 38 -19.03 -9.75 -2.99
N THR A 39 -18.55 -10.92 -2.54
CA THR A 39 -17.38 -11.56 -3.14
C THR A 39 -17.62 -11.88 -4.62
N PRO A 40 -16.58 -11.73 -5.49
CA PRO A 40 -16.70 -12.06 -6.90
C PRO A 40 -17.15 -13.53 -7.11
N GLY A 41 -18.09 -13.73 -8.02
CA GLY A 41 -18.60 -15.08 -8.34
C GLY A 41 -17.69 -15.90 -9.27
N ALA A 42 -16.48 -15.41 -9.60
CA ALA A 42 -15.51 -16.15 -10.41
C ALA A 42 -14.98 -17.36 -9.64
N ALA A 43 -14.97 -18.53 -10.28
CA ALA A 43 -14.46 -19.77 -9.69
C ALA A 43 -12.95 -19.93 -9.88
N ASP A 44 -12.39 -19.35 -10.94
CA ASP A 44 -10.99 -19.49 -11.35
C ASP A 44 -10.46 -18.16 -11.92
N TYR A 45 -9.13 -18.04 -12.00
CA TYR A 45 -8.45 -16.86 -12.60
C TYR A 45 -8.25 -17.01 -14.11
N THR A 46 -8.25 -18.23 -14.62
CA THR A 46 -8.02 -18.55 -16.05
C THR A 46 -9.16 -19.42 -16.59
N PRO A 47 -9.49 -19.32 -17.90
CA PRO A 47 -10.57 -20.13 -18.49
C PRO A 47 -10.34 -21.64 -18.37
N GLU A 48 -9.07 -22.06 -18.36
CA GLU A 48 -8.68 -23.47 -18.26
C GLU A 48 -7.80 -23.69 -17.03
N PRO A 49 -7.88 -24.87 -16.37
CA PRO A 49 -6.98 -25.23 -15.30
C PRO A 49 -5.52 -25.21 -15.80
N LEU A 50 -4.63 -24.68 -14.95
CA LEU A 50 -3.21 -24.60 -15.27
C LEU A 50 -2.52 -25.91 -14.86
N PRO A 51 -1.85 -26.62 -15.78
CA PRO A 51 -0.98 -27.74 -15.45
C PRO A 51 0.25 -27.28 -14.67
N ALA A 52 0.98 -28.21 -14.07
CA ALA A 52 2.31 -27.92 -13.55
C ALA A 52 3.21 -27.33 -14.65
N THR A 53 4.16 -26.48 -14.26
CA THR A 53 5.11 -25.88 -15.22
C THR A 53 6.05 -26.93 -15.81
N ALA A 54 6.58 -26.68 -17.02
CA ALA A 54 7.60 -27.53 -17.62
C ALA A 54 8.85 -27.62 -16.74
N ALA A 55 9.56 -28.75 -16.81
CA ALA A 55 10.85 -28.94 -16.14
C ALA A 55 12.00 -28.80 -17.14
N ALA A 56 13.13 -28.23 -16.70
CA ALA A 56 14.37 -28.15 -17.42
C ALA A 56 15.52 -28.64 -16.53
N ASP A 57 16.46 -29.38 -17.09
CA ASP A 57 17.62 -29.92 -16.36
C ASP A 57 18.72 -28.85 -16.20
N VAL A 58 18.41 -27.85 -15.41
CA VAL A 58 19.28 -26.73 -15.06
C VAL A 58 18.84 -26.17 -13.70
N HIS A 59 19.69 -25.40 -13.04
CA HIS A 59 19.36 -24.75 -11.80
C HIS A 59 18.14 -23.81 -11.99
N GLY A 60 17.17 -23.84 -11.06
CA GLY A 60 15.89 -23.12 -11.19
C GLY A 60 14.95 -23.75 -12.24
N GLY A 61 15.28 -24.92 -12.83
CA GLY A 61 14.50 -25.59 -13.85
C GLY A 61 13.49 -26.62 -13.32
N ALA A 62 13.37 -26.85 -12.03
CA ALA A 62 12.40 -27.80 -11.46
C ALA A 62 10.95 -27.39 -11.78
N ALA A 63 10.09 -28.38 -12.06
CA ALA A 63 8.67 -28.11 -12.25
C ALA A 63 8.02 -27.56 -10.99
N GLN A 64 7.16 -26.56 -11.16
CA GLN A 64 6.36 -25.97 -10.08
C GLN A 64 4.90 -26.39 -10.24
N ARG A 65 4.24 -26.70 -9.12
CA ARG A 65 2.85 -27.15 -9.06
C ARG A 65 1.96 -26.06 -8.48
N PHE A 66 0.85 -25.79 -9.10
CA PHE A 66 -0.15 -24.86 -8.58
C PHE A 66 -1.07 -25.59 -7.58
N VAL A 67 -0.96 -25.25 -6.30
CA VAL A 67 -1.72 -25.88 -5.22
C VAL A 67 -2.82 -24.94 -4.75
N ARG A 68 -4.07 -25.33 -5.01
CA ARG A 68 -5.25 -24.53 -4.60
C ARG A 68 -5.32 -24.45 -3.08
N ASP A 69 -5.59 -23.26 -2.60
CA ASP A 69 -5.81 -22.94 -1.19
C ASP A 69 -4.60 -23.24 -0.28
N LEU A 70 -3.41 -23.42 -0.86
CA LEU A 70 -2.17 -23.46 -0.10
C LEU A 70 -1.94 -22.09 0.54
N ASP A 71 -1.68 -22.12 1.84
CA ASP A 71 -1.47 -20.88 2.60
C ASP A 71 -0.11 -20.23 2.31
N ILE A 72 -0.05 -18.91 2.46
CA ILE A 72 1.16 -18.12 2.17
C ILE A 72 1.80 -17.73 3.50
N PRO A 73 3.06 -18.12 3.76
CA PRO A 73 3.74 -17.70 4.97
C PRO A 73 4.00 -16.18 5.00
N GLY A 74 4.01 -15.58 6.19
CA GLY A 74 4.27 -14.14 6.34
C GLY A 74 5.65 -13.69 5.87
N GLN A 75 6.62 -14.60 5.86
CA GLN A 75 7.97 -14.41 5.31
C GLN A 75 8.12 -15.25 4.03
N TRP A 76 7.27 -14.99 3.03
CA TRP A 76 7.24 -15.76 1.77
C TRP A 76 8.58 -15.79 1.03
N TRP A 77 9.43 -14.78 1.19
CA TRP A 77 10.77 -14.72 0.58
C TRP A 77 11.73 -15.79 1.13
N ALA A 78 11.47 -16.32 2.34
CA ALA A 78 12.24 -17.43 2.89
C ALA A 78 12.12 -18.72 2.06
N LEU A 79 11.09 -18.85 1.22
CA LEU A 79 10.91 -19.97 0.30
C LEU A 79 11.96 -20.02 -0.81
N PHE A 80 12.73 -18.92 -1.01
CA PHE A 80 13.88 -18.91 -1.92
C PHE A 80 15.15 -19.51 -1.29
N HIS A 81 15.11 -19.91 -0.01
CA HIS A 81 16.16 -20.59 0.74
C HIS A 81 17.53 -19.89 0.68
N SER A 82 17.56 -18.56 0.62
CA SER A 82 18.79 -17.76 0.70
C SER A 82 18.82 -16.98 2.01
N PRO A 83 19.76 -17.31 2.93
CA PRO A 83 19.96 -16.58 4.18
C PRO A 83 20.30 -15.09 3.94
N GLU A 84 21.09 -14.81 2.91
CA GLU A 84 21.50 -13.45 2.54
C GLU A 84 20.29 -12.62 2.10
N LEU A 85 19.40 -13.21 1.29
CA LEU A 85 18.16 -12.58 0.86
C LEU A 85 17.24 -12.32 2.06
N ASN A 86 17.08 -13.30 2.95
CA ASN A 86 16.27 -13.13 4.16
C ASN A 86 16.78 -11.98 5.01
N ALA A 87 18.09 -11.93 5.27
CA ALA A 87 18.69 -10.86 6.06
C ALA A 87 18.51 -9.48 5.41
N LEU A 88 18.63 -9.38 4.08
CA LEU A 88 18.44 -8.13 3.35
C LEU A 88 16.97 -7.65 3.40
N VAL A 89 16.00 -8.55 3.20
CA VAL A 89 14.59 -8.20 3.32
C VAL A 89 14.25 -7.76 4.74
N GLU A 90 14.70 -8.48 5.76
CA GLU A 90 14.50 -8.11 7.16
C GLU A 90 15.11 -6.74 7.48
N GLN A 91 16.32 -6.47 7.00
CA GLN A 91 16.95 -5.15 7.14
C GLN A 91 16.12 -4.06 6.44
N ALA A 92 15.68 -4.29 5.20
CA ALA A 92 14.85 -3.36 4.47
C ALA A 92 13.55 -3.03 5.23
N LEU A 93 12.86 -4.05 5.74
CA LEU A 93 11.63 -3.89 6.53
C LEU A 93 11.83 -3.14 7.85
N GLN A 94 13.05 -3.16 8.41
CA GLN A 94 13.38 -2.45 9.66
C GLN A 94 13.85 -1.02 9.42
N ALA A 95 14.57 -0.75 8.33
CA ALA A 95 15.31 0.48 8.14
C ALA A 95 14.79 1.39 7.01
N ASN A 96 13.81 0.93 6.21
CA ASN A 96 13.34 1.71 5.07
C ASN A 96 12.47 2.90 5.52
N PRO A 97 12.84 4.15 5.17
CA PRO A 97 12.11 5.35 5.58
C PRO A 97 10.65 5.42 5.06
N SER A 98 10.34 4.76 3.94
CA SER A 98 8.98 4.72 3.39
C SER A 98 8.02 3.98 4.31
N LEU A 99 8.49 2.92 4.98
CA LEU A 99 7.68 2.21 6.00
C LEU A 99 7.49 3.04 7.26
N ASP A 100 8.50 3.81 7.67
CA ASP A 100 8.35 4.70 8.82
C ASP A 100 7.37 5.84 8.52
N ALA A 101 7.34 6.33 7.28
CA ALA A 101 6.33 7.29 6.83
C ALA A 101 4.92 6.66 6.86
N ALA A 102 4.72 5.44 6.38
CA ALA A 102 3.44 4.74 6.43
C ALA A 102 2.98 4.44 7.87
N LYS A 103 3.90 4.04 8.77
CA LYS A 103 3.61 3.89 10.21
C LYS A 103 3.20 5.22 10.86
N ALA A 104 3.80 6.33 10.43
CA ALA A 104 3.44 7.66 10.93
C ALA A 104 2.05 8.10 10.43
N ALA A 105 1.71 7.82 9.15
CA ALA A 105 0.39 8.07 8.60
C ALA A 105 -0.71 7.28 9.32
N LEU A 106 -0.45 6.02 9.64
CA LEU A 106 -1.39 5.22 10.46
C LEU A 106 -1.59 5.82 11.86
N ARG A 107 -0.51 6.28 12.52
CA ARG A 107 -0.63 6.96 13.83
C ARG A 107 -1.40 8.27 13.72
N GLU A 108 -1.17 9.06 12.67
CA GLU A 108 -1.93 10.29 12.41
C GLU A 108 -3.43 9.99 12.28
N ALA A 109 -3.79 8.96 11.50
CA ALA A 109 -5.19 8.55 11.35
C ALA A 109 -5.82 8.11 12.68
N GLN A 110 -5.08 7.37 13.52
CA GLN A 110 -5.52 6.99 14.87
C GLN A 110 -5.76 8.20 15.78
N GLU A 111 -4.86 9.17 15.79
CA GLU A 111 -5.03 10.39 16.55
C GLU A 111 -6.22 11.24 16.06
N ASN A 112 -6.49 11.24 14.76
CA ASN A 112 -7.67 11.87 14.20
C ASN A 112 -8.98 11.21 14.68
N VAL A 113 -9.01 9.88 14.87
CA VAL A 113 -10.14 9.18 15.52
C VAL A 113 -10.32 9.70 16.95
N TYR A 114 -9.25 9.76 17.77
CA TYR A 114 -9.34 10.28 19.14
C TYR A 114 -9.78 11.74 19.18
N ALA A 115 -9.29 12.56 18.26
CA ALA A 115 -9.74 13.95 18.13
C ALA A 115 -11.24 14.02 17.76
N GLY A 116 -11.70 13.18 16.81
CA GLY A 116 -13.11 13.08 16.44
C GLY A 116 -14.01 12.62 17.60
N GLN A 117 -13.55 11.67 18.40
CA GLN A 117 -14.25 11.22 19.62
C GLN A 117 -14.41 12.34 20.64
N GLY A 118 -13.48 13.30 20.69
CA GLY A 118 -13.59 14.49 21.51
C GLY A 118 -14.87 15.30 21.27
N ALA A 119 -15.43 15.25 20.04
CA ALA A 119 -16.68 15.94 19.70
C ALA A 119 -17.94 15.32 20.38
N LEU A 120 -17.83 14.13 20.95
CA LEU A 120 -18.90 13.51 21.76
C LEU A 120 -18.98 14.09 23.18
N TYR A 121 -18.03 14.92 23.59
CA TYR A 121 -17.94 15.49 24.92
C TYR A 121 -18.09 17.01 24.90
N PRO A 122 -18.54 17.64 26.01
CA PRO A 122 -18.57 19.08 26.13
C PRO A 122 -17.18 19.72 26.02
N THR A 123 -17.07 20.82 25.30
CA THR A 123 -15.85 21.65 25.28
C THR A 123 -15.91 22.71 26.37
N VAL A 124 -14.81 22.90 27.10
CA VAL A 124 -14.67 23.95 28.11
C VAL A 124 -13.59 24.92 27.63
N GLY A 125 -13.97 26.18 27.48
CA GLY A 125 -13.06 27.25 27.05
C GLY A 125 -12.97 28.34 28.12
N GLY A 126 -11.80 28.97 28.26
CA GLY A 126 -11.58 30.15 29.09
C GLY A 126 -11.27 31.37 28.23
N THR A 127 -11.92 32.48 28.49
CA THR A 127 -11.69 33.75 27.78
C THR A 127 -11.42 34.87 28.78
N ILE A 128 -10.36 35.63 28.56
CA ILE A 128 -10.11 36.89 29.25
C ILE A 128 -9.98 37.96 28.16
N SER A 129 -10.78 39.01 28.27
CA SER A 129 -10.78 40.11 27.31
C SER A 129 -10.87 41.46 27.98
N ALA A 130 -10.29 42.48 27.38
CA ALA A 130 -10.44 43.87 27.77
C ALA A 130 -10.77 44.67 26.51
N THR A 131 -11.95 45.27 26.49
CA THR A 131 -12.46 46.05 25.36
C THR A 131 -12.69 47.47 25.79
N ARG A 132 -12.26 48.46 25.05
CA ARG A 132 -12.59 49.86 25.26
C ARG A 132 -13.59 50.30 24.19
N GLU A 133 -14.74 50.69 24.65
CA GLU A 133 -15.89 51.04 23.78
C GLU A 133 -16.33 52.44 24.01
N LYS A 134 -16.78 53.13 22.94
CA LYS A 134 -17.52 54.38 22.99
C LYS A 134 -18.97 54.12 22.61
N PHE A 135 -19.84 54.25 23.60
CA PHE A 135 -21.26 54.27 23.40
C PHE A 135 -21.69 55.63 22.89
N SER A 136 -22.46 55.68 21.82
CA SER A 136 -23.00 56.92 21.27
C SER A 136 -24.46 57.09 21.70
N GLY A 137 -24.75 58.07 22.53
CA GLY A 137 -26.13 58.41 22.92
C GLY A 137 -27.02 58.90 21.77
N ALA A 138 -26.43 59.27 20.64
CA ALA A 138 -27.17 59.66 19.44
C ALA A 138 -28.09 58.53 18.93
N SER A 139 -27.75 57.26 19.19
CA SER A 139 -28.59 56.09 18.86
C SER A 139 -29.94 56.09 19.62
N PHE A 140 -30.02 56.82 20.70
CA PHE A 140 -31.21 56.99 21.56
C PHE A 140 -31.75 58.41 21.51
N GLY A 141 -31.32 59.21 20.55
CA GLY A 141 -31.80 60.60 20.36
C GLY A 141 -31.14 61.64 21.26
N ASP A 142 -30.20 61.29 22.13
CA ASP A 142 -29.51 62.22 23.05
C ASP A 142 -27.98 62.04 22.95
N PRO A 143 -27.25 62.84 22.15
CA PRO A 143 -25.80 62.81 22.07
C PRO A 143 -25.06 63.02 23.39
N ALA A 144 -25.70 63.67 24.38
CA ALA A 144 -25.10 63.95 25.69
C ALA A 144 -24.90 62.69 26.55
N LEU A 145 -25.62 61.60 26.25
CA LEU A 145 -25.47 60.30 26.88
C LEU A 145 -24.28 59.47 26.34
N SER A 146 -23.48 60.04 25.43
CA SER A 146 -22.30 59.36 24.93
C SER A 146 -21.24 59.16 26.04
N SER A 147 -20.78 57.93 26.19
CA SER A 147 -19.76 57.59 27.17
C SER A 147 -18.68 56.67 26.59
N THR A 148 -17.46 56.75 27.11
CA THR A 148 -16.37 55.82 26.80
C THR A 148 -16.01 55.06 28.05
N PHE A 149 -16.05 53.73 27.98
CA PHE A 149 -15.74 52.87 29.08
C PHE A 149 -14.90 51.68 28.63
N SER A 150 -14.23 51.02 29.57
CA SER A 150 -13.54 49.77 29.30
C SER A 150 -14.28 48.65 30.01
N VAL A 151 -14.53 47.56 29.29
CA VAL A 151 -15.11 46.33 29.83
C VAL A 151 -14.02 45.28 29.92
N GLN A 152 -13.87 44.72 31.09
CA GLN A 152 -12.98 43.55 31.32
C GLN A 152 -13.89 42.35 31.59
N THR A 153 -13.63 41.25 30.86
CA THR A 153 -14.39 40.01 30.99
C THR A 153 -13.43 38.88 31.26
N ALA A 154 -13.70 38.06 32.26
CA ALA A 154 -13.08 36.77 32.48
C ALA A 154 -14.19 35.73 32.62
N GLN A 155 -14.22 34.76 31.72
CA GLN A 155 -15.32 33.81 31.57
C GLN A 155 -14.84 32.42 31.25
N LEU A 156 -15.42 31.41 31.91
CA LEU A 156 -15.42 30.03 31.47
C LEU A 156 -16.70 29.74 30.72
N SER A 157 -16.59 29.11 29.57
CA SER A 157 -17.73 28.68 28.74
C SER A 157 -17.70 27.18 28.51
N VAL A 158 -18.85 26.55 28.55
CA VAL A 158 -19.06 25.15 28.19
C VAL A 158 -19.99 25.12 27.00
N SER A 159 -19.62 24.36 25.99
CA SER A 159 -20.44 24.15 24.80
C SER A 159 -20.52 22.66 24.48
N TYR A 160 -21.72 22.18 24.16
CA TYR A 160 -21.97 20.80 23.80
C TYR A 160 -23.06 20.72 22.72
N VAL A 161 -22.79 19.98 21.66
CA VAL A 161 -23.77 19.68 20.61
C VAL A 161 -24.20 18.22 20.76
N PHE A 162 -25.50 17.99 20.95
CA PHE A 162 -26.04 16.63 21.07
C PHE A 162 -26.04 15.94 19.72
N ASP A 163 -25.44 14.77 19.65
CA ASP A 163 -25.45 13.93 18.46
C ASP A 163 -26.75 13.10 18.33
N ILE A 164 -27.89 13.79 18.25
CA ILE A 164 -29.21 13.15 18.19
C ILE A 164 -29.36 12.26 16.96
N TRP A 165 -28.83 12.73 15.83
CA TRP A 165 -28.96 12.09 14.54
C TRP A 165 -27.78 11.19 14.16
N GLY A 166 -26.81 11.08 15.04
CA GLY A 166 -25.61 10.28 14.79
C GLY A 166 -24.61 10.89 13.81
N GLY A 167 -24.68 12.20 13.55
CA GLY A 167 -23.75 12.86 12.62
C GLY A 167 -22.30 12.77 13.08
N THR A 168 -22.03 13.04 14.36
CA THR A 168 -20.69 12.88 14.97
C THR A 168 -20.25 11.42 14.98
N ARG A 169 -21.14 10.49 15.29
CA ARG A 169 -20.84 9.04 15.25
C ARG A 169 -20.50 8.58 13.83
N ARG A 170 -21.20 9.08 12.79
CA ARG A 170 -20.88 8.80 11.37
C ARG A 170 -19.54 9.42 10.97
N GLU A 171 -19.20 10.59 11.49
CA GLU A 171 -17.87 11.19 11.26
C GLU A 171 -16.77 10.32 11.86
N ILE A 172 -16.94 9.87 13.11
CA ILE A 172 -16.00 8.94 13.77
C ILE A 172 -15.91 7.62 13.00
N GLU A 173 -17.04 7.06 12.52
CA GLU A 173 -17.06 5.87 11.67
C GLU A 173 -16.22 6.08 10.40
N SER A 174 -16.34 7.25 9.75
CA SER A 174 -15.51 7.61 8.59
C SER A 174 -14.04 7.68 8.95
N LEU A 175 -13.67 8.27 10.09
CA LEU A 175 -12.28 8.34 10.57
C LEU A 175 -11.71 6.95 10.93
N VAL A 176 -12.51 6.08 11.52
CA VAL A 176 -12.12 4.68 11.79
C VAL A 176 -11.86 3.94 10.47
N ALA A 177 -12.74 4.11 9.47
CA ALA A 177 -12.53 3.53 8.15
C ALA A 177 -11.27 4.09 7.46
N GLN A 178 -10.93 5.37 7.65
CA GLN A 178 -9.67 5.96 7.19
C GLN A 178 -8.45 5.36 7.92
N THR A 179 -8.58 5.03 9.20
CA THR A 179 -7.51 4.32 9.93
C THR A 179 -7.28 2.92 9.38
N GLU A 180 -8.35 2.20 9.03
CA GLU A 180 -8.23 0.89 8.35
C GLU A 180 -7.62 1.05 6.94
N PHE A 181 -7.94 2.13 6.23
CA PHE A 181 -7.30 2.46 4.95
C PHE A 181 -5.78 2.60 5.12
N GLU A 182 -5.30 3.41 6.05
CA GLU A 182 -3.86 3.62 6.30
C GLU A 182 -3.18 2.33 6.80
N ARG A 183 -3.88 1.53 7.59
CA ARG A 183 -3.39 0.23 8.03
C ARG A 183 -3.09 -0.69 6.85
N PHE A 184 -4.03 -0.82 5.91
CA PHE A 184 -3.82 -1.67 4.74
C PHE A 184 -2.87 -1.05 3.71
N GLN A 185 -2.73 0.27 3.67
CA GLN A 185 -1.64 0.92 2.94
C GLN A 185 -0.27 0.55 3.50
N LEU A 186 -0.12 0.48 4.82
CA LEU A 186 1.11 0.01 5.45
C LEU A 186 1.42 -1.45 5.05
N GLU A 187 0.41 -2.34 5.05
CA GLU A 187 0.61 -3.73 4.60
C GLU A 187 0.98 -3.81 3.11
N ALA A 188 0.37 -2.98 2.26
CA ALA A 188 0.76 -2.87 0.85
C ALA A 188 2.20 -2.39 0.68
N ALA A 189 2.65 -1.44 1.51
CA ALA A 189 4.02 -0.96 1.49
C ALA A 189 5.03 -2.04 1.92
N TYR A 190 4.73 -2.83 2.95
CA TYR A 190 5.52 -4.00 3.35
C TYR A 190 5.65 -5.02 2.22
N LEU A 191 4.52 -5.36 1.59
CA LEU A 191 4.49 -6.31 0.48
C LEU A 191 5.30 -5.80 -0.71
N SER A 192 5.10 -4.55 -1.10
CA SER A 192 5.83 -3.93 -2.21
C SER A 192 7.32 -3.86 -1.92
N LEU A 193 7.73 -3.46 -0.73
CA LEU A 193 9.14 -3.38 -0.36
C LEU A 193 9.80 -4.76 -0.38
N SER A 194 9.18 -5.77 0.24
CA SER A 194 9.73 -7.13 0.24
C SER A 194 9.86 -7.70 -1.18
N THR A 195 8.87 -7.47 -2.04
CA THR A 195 8.91 -7.91 -3.44
C THR A 195 9.99 -7.17 -4.23
N ASN A 196 10.12 -5.85 -4.04
CA ASN A 196 11.14 -5.05 -4.72
C ASN A 196 12.56 -5.50 -4.33
N VAL A 197 12.80 -5.83 -3.05
CA VAL A 197 14.09 -6.36 -2.61
C VAL A 197 14.39 -7.72 -3.27
N VAL A 198 13.41 -8.63 -3.31
CA VAL A 198 13.59 -9.94 -3.93
C VAL A 198 13.85 -9.83 -5.42
N THR A 199 13.06 -9.03 -6.14
CA THR A 199 13.24 -8.85 -7.59
C THR A 199 14.55 -8.15 -7.94
N ALA A 200 14.96 -7.17 -7.15
CA ALA A 200 16.25 -6.49 -7.30
C ALA A 200 17.42 -7.45 -7.03
N ALA A 201 17.34 -8.31 -6.02
CA ALA A 201 18.34 -9.33 -5.75
C ALA A 201 18.45 -10.37 -6.89
N VAL A 202 17.32 -10.78 -7.46
CA VAL A 202 17.27 -11.66 -8.65
C VAL A 202 17.88 -10.97 -9.86
N THR A 203 17.61 -9.68 -10.06
CA THR A 203 18.19 -8.89 -11.16
C THR A 203 19.69 -8.73 -10.99
N GLU A 204 20.19 -8.45 -9.78
CA GLU A 204 21.62 -8.43 -9.49
C GLU A 204 22.27 -9.78 -9.83
N ALA A 205 21.67 -10.88 -9.38
CA ALA A 205 22.16 -12.23 -9.67
C ALA A 205 22.20 -12.53 -11.18
N SER A 206 21.17 -12.13 -11.92
CA SER A 206 21.11 -12.23 -13.38
C SER A 206 22.24 -11.44 -14.05
N LEU A 207 22.44 -10.18 -13.65
CA LEU A 207 23.49 -9.32 -14.20
C LEU A 207 24.90 -9.88 -13.93
N ARG A 208 25.14 -10.43 -12.75
CA ARG A 208 26.39 -11.13 -12.44
C ARG A 208 26.62 -12.33 -13.36
N GLY A 209 25.60 -13.15 -13.53
CA GLY A 209 25.69 -14.30 -14.45
C GLY A 209 25.93 -13.87 -15.91
N GLN A 210 25.30 -12.79 -16.37
CA GLN A 210 25.52 -12.23 -17.71
C GLN A 210 26.94 -11.67 -17.88
N ILE A 211 27.47 -10.96 -16.85
CA ILE A 211 28.83 -10.44 -16.84
C ILE A 211 29.84 -11.58 -16.86
N GLU A 212 29.65 -12.62 -16.06
CA GLU A 212 30.52 -13.80 -16.04
C GLU A 212 30.53 -14.51 -17.40
N ALA A 213 29.34 -14.80 -17.96
CA ALA A 213 29.23 -15.38 -19.29
C ALA A 213 29.91 -14.53 -20.36
N THR A 214 29.76 -13.19 -20.30
CA THR A 214 30.39 -12.26 -21.23
C THR A 214 31.93 -12.28 -21.08
N LYS A 215 32.46 -12.34 -19.87
CA LYS A 215 33.92 -12.45 -19.61
C LYS A 215 34.49 -13.77 -20.10
N GLU A 216 33.80 -14.89 -19.91
CA GLU A 216 34.19 -16.20 -20.46
C GLU A 216 34.30 -16.12 -22.00
N ILE A 217 33.35 -15.49 -22.66
CA ILE A 217 33.35 -15.31 -24.11
C ILE A 217 34.50 -14.43 -24.56
N ILE A 218 34.77 -13.32 -23.88
CA ILE A 218 35.92 -12.41 -24.14
C ILE A 218 37.24 -13.17 -24.04
N ASP A 219 37.38 -14.04 -23.03
CA ASP A 219 38.61 -14.86 -22.85
C ASP A 219 38.78 -15.86 -23.99
N ILE A 220 37.71 -16.53 -24.41
CA ILE A 220 37.70 -17.46 -25.56
C ILE A 220 38.07 -16.71 -26.82
N GLU A 221 37.38 -15.59 -27.15
CA GLU A 221 37.64 -14.80 -28.34
C GLU A 221 39.06 -14.21 -28.38
N THR A 222 39.63 -13.86 -27.19
CA THR A 222 40.99 -13.37 -27.05
C THR A 222 42.00 -14.47 -27.41
N GLN A 223 41.78 -15.70 -26.90
CA GLN A 223 42.65 -16.85 -27.23
C GLN A 223 42.59 -17.15 -28.75
N GLU A 224 41.41 -17.17 -29.35
CA GLU A 224 41.20 -17.39 -30.78
C GLU A 224 41.88 -16.33 -31.65
N LEU A 225 41.78 -15.04 -31.25
CA LEU A 225 42.51 -13.97 -31.93
C LEU A 225 44.03 -14.23 -31.90
N GLY A 226 44.58 -14.68 -30.77
CA GLY A 226 46.01 -15.06 -30.68
C GLY A 226 46.39 -16.19 -31.62
N VAL A 227 45.56 -17.23 -31.72
CA VAL A 227 45.76 -18.33 -32.69
C VAL A 227 45.73 -17.86 -34.11
N LEU A 228 44.75 -17.03 -34.51
CA LEU A 228 44.63 -16.48 -35.86
C LEU A 228 45.80 -15.57 -36.22
N GLN A 229 46.27 -14.74 -35.28
CA GLN A 229 47.46 -13.89 -35.48
C GLN A 229 48.71 -14.74 -35.76
N HIS A 230 48.94 -15.79 -35.01
CA HIS A 230 50.05 -16.68 -35.26
C HIS A 230 49.93 -17.46 -36.58
N GLN A 231 48.73 -17.94 -36.90
CA GLN A 231 48.49 -18.56 -38.22
C GLN A 231 48.72 -17.57 -39.37
N PHE A 232 48.37 -16.29 -39.23
CA PHE A 232 48.61 -15.27 -40.23
C PHE A 232 50.11 -15.02 -40.46
N GLU A 233 50.89 -14.96 -39.39
CA GLU A 233 52.38 -14.85 -39.45
C GLU A 233 53.00 -16.01 -40.19
N LEU A 234 52.44 -17.20 -40.08
CA LEU A 234 52.89 -18.40 -40.76
C LEU A 234 52.29 -18.54 -42.19
N GLY A 235 51.46 -17.61 -42.64
CA GLY A 235 50.80 -17.66 -43.93
C GLY A 235 49.61 -18.63 -44.02
N GLY A 236 49.14 -19.16 -42.89
CA GLY A 236 48.04 -20.15 -42.80
C GLY A 236 46.64 -19.56 -42.81
N THR A 237 46.50 -18.25 -42.62
CA THR A 237 45.18 -17.56 -42.66
C THR A 237 45.27 -16.16 -43.26
N SER A 238 44.12 -15.57 -43.61
CA SER A 238 44.07 -14.23 -44.20
C SER A 238 44.04 -13.13 -43.13
N LYS A 239 44.54 -11.93 -43.47
CA LYS A 239 44.41 -10.75 -42.59
C LYS A 239 42.95 -10.36 -42.32
N VAL A 240 42.04 -10.70 -43.26
CA VAL A 240 40.60 -10.46 -43.11
C VAL A 240 40.05 -11.29 -41.96
N ALA A 241 40.46 -12.54 -41.78
CA ALA A 241 40.04 -13.39 -40.69
C ALA A 241 40.51 -12.80 -39.31
N VAL A 242 41.76 -12.36 -39.22
CA VAL A 242 42.31 -11.71 -38.02
C VAL A 242 41.53 -10.43 -37.65
N LEU A 243 41.24 -9.58 -38.66
CA LEU A 243 40.49 -8.34 -38.43
C LEU A 243 39.03 -8.61 -38.08
N ALA A 244 38.40 -9.65 -38.64
CA ALA A 244 37.03 -10.05 -38.30
C ALA A 244 36.96 -10.50 -36.82
N GLN A 245 37.89 -11.34 -36.35
CA GLN A 245 37.96 -11.76 -34.95
C GLN A 245 38.22 -10.58 -34.02
N ALA A 246 39.15 -9.69 -34.40
CA ALA A 246 39.42 -8.51 -33.62
C ALA A 246 38.20 -7.58 -33.48
N ALA A 247 37.39 -7.46 -34.57
CA ALA A 247 36.15 -6.73 -34.55
C ALA A 247 35.08 -7.38 -33.64
N THR A 248 34.93 -8.71 -33.69
CA THR A 248 34.00 -9.46 -32.83
C THR A 248 34.40 -9.30 -31.36
N LEU A 249 35.66 -9.54 -31.01
CA LEU A 249 36.16 -9.32 -29.65
C LEU A 249 35.92 -7.88 -29.16
N ALA A 250 36.12 -6.87 -30.03
CA ALA A 250 35.84 -5.49 -29.67
C ALA A 250 34.34 -5.25 -29.43
N GLN A 251 33.46 -5.88 -30.21
CA GLN A 251 32.00 -5.81 -30.00
C GLN A 251 31.59 -6.49 -28.70
N THR A 252 32.08 -7.68 -28.42
CA THR A 252 31.80 -8.39 -27.16
C THR A 252 32.30 -7.60 -25.96
N ARG A 253 33.52 -7.04 -26.01
CA ARG A 253 34.06 -6.15 -24.99
C ARG A 253 33.19 -4.91 -24.78
N ALA A 254 32.57 -4.36 -25.84
CA ALA A 254 31.69 -3.21 -25.74
C ALA A 254 30.35 -3.50 -25.05
N THR A 255 29.94 -4.78 -24.92
CA THR A 255 28.74 -5.16 -24.16
C THR A 255 28.97 -5.19 -22.64
N LEU A 256 30.20 -5.34 -22.19
CA LEU A 256 30.53 -5.46 -20.76
C LEU A 256 30.25 -4.19 -19.94
N PRO A 257 30.72 -2.97 -20.35
CA PRO A 257 30.49 -1.75 -19.56
C PRO A 257 29.01 -1.42 -19.31
N PRO A 258 28.05 -1.61 -20.27
CA PRO A 258 26.63 -1.46 -20.01
C PRO A 258 26.10 -2.43 -18.91
N LEU A 259 26.54 -3.68 -18.91
CA LEU A 259 26.16 -4.66 -17.89
C LEU A 259 26.73 -4.30 -16.51
N GLU A 260 28.00 -3.90 -16.45
CA GLU A 260 28.64 -3.44 -15.22
C GLU A 260 27.97 -2.16 -14.67
N LYS A 261 27.57 -1.23 -15.55
CA LYS A 261 26.76 -0.07 -15.15
C LYS A 261 25.41 -0.47 -14.58
N GLN A 262 24.71 -1.40 -15.23
CA GLN A 262 23.41 -1.88 -14.73
C GLN A 262 23.56 -2.56 -13.37
N LEU A 263 24.59 -3.41 -13.20
CA LEU A 263 24.90 -4.04 -11.92
C LEU A 263 25.17 -2.99 -10.81
N ALA A 264 25.92 -1.94 -11.10
CA ALA A 264 26.17 -0.86 -10.14
C ALA A 264 24.87 -0.12 -9.79
N GLN A 265 23.99 0.13 -10.78
CA GLN A 265 22.68 0.75 -10.55
C GLN A 265 21.78 -0.12 -9.69
N GLU A 266 21.75 -1.45 -9.92
CA GLU A 266 20.96 -2.41 -9.15
C GLU A 266 21.45 -2.51 -7.69
N ARG A 267 22.78 -2.48 -7.47
CA ARG A 267 23.35 -2.42 -6.12
C ARG A 267 22.98 -1.12 -5.39
N ASN A 268 22.96 0.01 -6.11
CA ASN A 268 22.48 1.28 -5.54
C ASN A 268 21.00 1.21 -5.16
N LEU A 269 20.16 0.56 -5.99
CA LEU A 269 18.75 0.33 -5.67
C LEU A 269 18.58 -0.56 -4.44
N LEU A 270 19.32 -1.66 -4.36
CA LEU A 270 19.29 -2.54 -3.19
C LEU A 270 19.72 -1.82 -1.91
N ALA A 271 20.72 -0.93 -1.98
CA ALA A 271 21.14 -0.11 -0.85
C ALA A 271 20.02 0.86 -0.41
N ASP A 272 19.36 1.53 -1.36
CA ASP A 272 18.21 2.40 -1.10
C ASP A 272 17.04 1.63 -0.47
N LEU A 273 16.68 0.49 -1.04
CA LEU A 273 15.63 -0.39 -0.48
C LEU A 273 15.97 -0.85 0.95
N ALA A 274 17.24 -1.12 1.22
CA ALA A 274 17.74 -1.49 2.55
C ALA A 274 17.86 -0.31 3.53
N GLY A 275 17.47 0.91 3.12
CA GLY A 275 17.56 2.12 3.94
C GLY A 275 18.99 2.63 4.14
N ARG A 276 19.91 2.32 3.22
CA ARG A 276 21.33 2.74 3.25
C ARG A 276 21.64 3.72 2.13
N PHE A 277 22.65 4.55 2.34
CA PHE A 277 23.20 5.35 1.26
C PHE A 277 24.00 4.47 0.28
N PRO A 278 24.00 4.76 -1.03
CA PRO A 278 24.77 3.99 -2.02
C PRO A 278 26.27 3.91 -1.74
N SER A 279 26.83 4.86 -0.96
CA SER A 279 28.23 4.81 -0.49
C SER A 279 28.51 3.76 0.59
N GLN A 280 27.45 3.20 1.18
CA GLN A 280 27.50 2.13 2.18
C GLN A 280 27.18 0.82 1.46
N ASP A 281 28.20 0.23 0.86
CA ASP A 281 28.02 -1.00 0.07
C ASP A 281 27.33 -2.11 0.90
N LEU A 282 26.59 -2.95 0.20
CA LEU A 282 25.96 -4.14 0.78
C LEU A 282 27.00 -5.26 0.82
N ASP A 283 27.15 -5.90 1.96
CA ASP A 283 28.03 -7.06 2.11
C ASP A 283 27.49 -8.27 1.32
N ALA A 284 26.17 -8.35 1.13
CA ALA A 284 25.51 -9.41 0.39
C ALA A 284 25.76 -9.28 -1.11
N THR A 285 25.99 -10.41 -1.76
CA THR A 285 26.03 -10.56 -3.22
C THR A 285 25.15 -11.74 -3.60
N PHE A 286 24.38 -11.59 -4.67
CA PHE A 286 23.44 -12.62 -5.09
C PHE A 286 23.91 -13.32 -6.35
N ASP A 287 23.70 -14.64 -6.35
CA ASP A 287 23.97 -15.52 -7.48
C ASP A 287 22.71 -16.38 -7.72
N LEU A 288 22.33 -16.58 -8.98
CA LEU A 288 21.16 -17.43 -9.32
C LEU A 288 21.36 -18.86 -8.79
N ALA A 289 22.58 -19.36 -8.70
CA ALA A 289 22.88 -20.69 -8.20
C ALA A 289 22.57 -20.87 -6.69
N THR A 290 22.51 -19.80 -5.93
CA THR A 290 22.22 -19.84 -4.48
C THR A 290 20.74 -19.68 -4.15
N LEU A 291 19.92 -19.27 -5.13
CA LEU A 291 18.49 -19.10 -4.99
C LEU A 291 17.76 -20.40 -5.37
N HIS A 292 16.71 -20.75 -4.63
CA HIS A 292 15.91 -21.94 -4.91
C HIS A 292 14.44 -21.54 -5.17
N LEU A 293 13.81 -22.19 -6.12
CA LEU A 293 12.38 -21.98 -6.40
C LEU A 293 11.53 -22.92 -5.54
N PRO A 294 10.44 -22.42 -4.92
CA PRO A 294 9.45 -23.27 -4.29
C PRO A 294 8.77 -24.15 -5.36
N GLN A 295 8.63 -25.43 -5.06
CA GLN A 295 7.98 -26.38 -5.98
C GLN A 295 6.46 -26.30 -5.93
N ASP A 296 5.91 -26.02 -4.75
CA ASP A 296 4.48 -25.84 -4.56
C ASP A 296 4.17 -24.34 -4.49
N LEU A 297 3.38 -23.87 -5.47
CA LEU A 297 2.97 -22.48 -5.58
C LEU A 297 1.53 -22.32 -5.09
N PRO A 298 1.26 -21.40 -4.16
CA PRO A 298 -0.09 -21.15 -3.69
C PRO A 298 -0.96 -20.56 -4.81
N VAL A 299 -2.21 -20.98 -4.86
CA VAL A 299 -3.25 -20.33 -5.66
C VAL A 299 -4.44 -20.11 -4.75
N SER A 300 -4.60 -18.88 -4.25
CA SER A 300 -5.73 -18.51 -3.41
C SER A 300 -7.04 -18.69 -4.16
N LEU A 301 -8.10 -19.08 -3.44
CA LEU A 301 -9.44 -19.06 -4.03
C LEU A 301 -9.84 -17.64 -4.39
N PRO A 302 -10.49 -17.39 -5.54
CA PRO A 302 -10.90 -16.04 -5.95
C PRO A 302 -11.71 -15.28 -4.89
N SER A 303 -12.55 -15.98 -4.13
CA SER A 303 -13.33 -15.41 -3.03
C SER A 303 -12.47 -15.00 -1.83
N LYS A 304 -11.33 -15.66 -1.58
CA LYS A 304 -10.41 -15.33 -0.49
C LYS A 304 -9.47 -14.18 -0.86
N LEU A 305 -9.13 -14.03 -2.14
CA LEU A 305 -8.21 -13.00 -2.63
C LEU A 305 -8.62 -11.59 -2.16
N VAL A 306 -9.93 -11.32 -2.16
CA VAL A 306 -10.48 -10.02 -1.74
C VAL A 306 -10.13 -9.69 -0.27
N GLY A 307 -10.05 -10.69 0.59
CA GLY A 307 -9.64 -10.53 1.98
C GLY A 307 -8.11 -10.53 2.19
N GLN A 308 -7.36 -11.08 1.24
CA GLN A 308 -5.92 -11.30 1.33
C GLN A 308 -5.08 -10.15 0.76
N ARG A 309 -5.57 -9.48 -0.29
CA ARG A 309 -4.82 -8.38 -0.92
C ARG A 309 -5.00 -7.07 -0.15
N PRO A 310 -3.90 -6.43 0.29
CA PRO A 310 -3.98 -5.16 1.02
C PRO A 310 -4.62 -4.03 0.20
N ASP A 311 -4.39 -3.98 -1.12
CA ASP A 311 -4.95 -2.97 -2.02
C ASP A 311 -6.48 -3.07 -2.14
N LEU A 312 -7.05 -4.26 -2.11
CA LEU A 312 -8.49 -4.47 -2.05
C LEU A 312 -9.06 -4.04 -0.70
N ARG A 313 -8.34 -4.32 0.37
CA ARG A 313 -8.75 -3.95 1.72
C ARG A 313 -8.73 -2.43 1.95
N TYR A 314 -7.70 -1.71 1.48
CA TYR A 314 -7.72 -0.25 1.65
C TYR A 314 -8.76 0.42 0.76
N THR A 315 -9.03 -0.08 -0.46
CA THR A 315 -10.10 0.46 -1.29
C THR A 315 -11.50 0.17 -0.71
N GLU A 316 -11.69 -0.98 -0.06
CA GLU A 316 -12.91 -1.29 0.69
C GLU A 316 -13.10 -0.34 1.89
N ALA A 317 -12.03 -0.06 2.64
CA ALA A 317 -12.05 0.90 3.74
C ALA A 317 -12.40 2.33 3.26
N SER A 318 -11.88 2.74 2.10
CA SER A 318 -12.25 4.00 1.46
C SER A 318 -13.74 4.06 1.10
N LEU A 319 -14.29 2.96 0.58
CA LEU A 319 -15.72 2.84 0.31
C LEU A 319 -16.56 2.95 1.59
N HIS A 320 -16.11 2.33 2.67
CA HIS A 320 -16.76 2.44 3.98
C HIS A 320 -16.76 3.89 4.48
N ALA A 321 -15.61 4.58 4.43
CA ALA A 321 -15.52 5.99 4.81
C ALA A 321 -16.49 6.87 4.01
N ALA A 322 -16.59 6.66 2.69
CA ALA A 322 -17.53 7.38 1.85
C ALA A 322 -19.00 7.09 2.18
N SER A 323 -19.34 5.85 2.57
CA SER A 323 -20.68 5.49 3.05
C SER A 323 -21.06 6.26 4.32
N ALA A 324 -20.13 6.32 5.30
CA ALA A 324 -20.35 7.06 6.55
C ALA A 324 -20.57 8.57 6.30
N GLN A 325 -19.85 9.15 5.33
CA GLN A 325 -19.99 10.57 4.95
C GLN A 325 -21.39 10.92 4.38
N ILE A 326 -22.11 9.96 3.79
CA ILE A 326 -23.52 10.16 3.42
C ILE A 326 -24.36 10.39 4.69
N GLY A 327 -24.08 9.65 5.75
CA GLY A 327 -24.72 9.80 7.05
C GLY A 327 -24.47 11.17 7.67
N VAL A 328 -23.21 11.65 7.66
CA VAL A 328 -22.84 13.01 8.11
C VAL A 328 -23.59 14.06 7.32
N ALA A 329 -23.59 14.00 5.99
CA ALA A 329 -24.29 14.94 5.14
C ALA A 329 -25.82 14.90 5.35
N THR A 330 -26.37 13.75 5.70
CA THR A 330 -27.81 13.60 6.03
C THR A 330 -28.12 14.20 7.39
N ALA A 331 -27.32 13.95 8.41
CA ALA A 331 -27.47 14.52 9.76
C ALA A 331 -27.43 16.05 9.75
N ASN A 332 -26.58 16.64 8.92
CA ASN A 332 -26.46 18.09 8.76
C ASN A 332 -27.71 18.76 8.15
N GLN A 333 -28.64 17.99 7.58
CA GLN A 333 -29.93 18.50 7.11
C GLN A 333 -30.99 18.57 8.22
N LEU A 334 -30.72 18.02 9.39
CA LEU A 334 -31.68 17.88 10.48
C LEU A 334 -31.41 18.91 11.59
N PRO A 335 -32.41 19.20 12.47
CA PRO A 335 -32.24 20.16 13.55
C PRO A 335 -31.09 19.81 14.49
N GLN A 336 -30.22 20.77 14.80
CA GLN A 336 -29.10 20.62 15.72
C GLN A 336 -29.46 21.16 17.10
N LEU A 337 -29.33 20.35 18.15
CA LEU A 337 -29.52 20.77 19.53
C LEU A 337 -28.15 21.03 20.18
N SER A 338 -28.00 22.22 20.73
CA SER A 338 -26.79 22.59 21.49
C SER A 338 -27.14 23.08 22.88
N LEU A 339 -26.24 22.81 23.83
CA LEU A 339 -26.23 23.40 25.17
C LEU A 339 -25.04 24.31 25.30
N SER A 340 -25.25 25.44 25.99
CA SER A 340 -24.17 26.36 26.35
C SER A 340 -24.33 26.80 27.80
N ALA A 341 -23.22 26.88 28.50
CA ALA A 341 -23.18 27.47 29.84
C ALA A 341 -21.98 28.41 29.93
N ALA A 342 -22.13 29.46 30.69
CA ALA A 342 -21.05 30.39 30.97
C ALA A 342 -21.08 30.83 32.44
N LEU A 343 -19.91 30.98 33.03
CA LEU A 343 -19.68 31.48 34.38
C LEU A 343 -18.48 32.42 34.34
N GLY A 344 -18.63 33.61 34.89
CA GLY A 344 -17.53 34.57 34.87
C GLY A 344 -17.79 35.86 35.57
N SER A 345 -17.00 36.85 35.23
CA SER A 345 -17.12 38.23 35.68
C SER A 345 -16.99 39.17 34.51
N SER A 346 -17.83 40.20 34.45
CA SER A 346 -17.73 41.27 33.45
C SER A 346 -17.95 42.61 34.15
N THR A 347 -16.99 43.51 34.00
CA THR A 347 -16.98 44.74 34.78
C THR A 347 -16.23 45.87 34.10
N THR A 348 -16.58 47.11 34.44
CA THR A 348 -15.88 48.32 34.02
C THR A 348 -14.86 48.82 35.01
N THR A 349 -14.84 48.27 36.26
CA THR A 349 -14.08 48.82 37.41
C THR A 349 -13.04 47.86 38.00
N GLY A 350 -12.82 46.69 37.41
CA GLY A 350 -11.85 45.69 37.83
C GLY A 350 -12.42 44.29 37.90
N LEU A 351 -11.71 43.34 37.37
CA LEU A 351 -12.05 41.91 37.40
C LEU A 351 -12.20 41.43 38.83
N PHE A 352 -13.22 40.63 39.11
CA PHE A 352 -13.51 40.01 40.41
C PHE A 352 -14.03 40.94 41.53
N ASN A 353 -14.57 42.10 41.20
CA ASN A 353 -15.28 42.92 42.16
C ASN A 353 -16.56 42.21 42.67
N PRO A 354 -16.92 42.35 43.94
CA PRO A 354 -18.22 41.88 44.45
C PRO A 354 -19.37 42.43 43.59
N GLY A 355 -20.20 41.53 43.03
CA GLY A 355 -21.34 41.91 42.19
C GLY A 355 -21.05 41.91 40.67
N SER A 356 -19.81 41.66 40.21
CA SER A 356 -19.48 41.55 38.80
C SER A 356 -19.68 40.13 38.22
N GLY A 357 -20.06 39.16 39.03
CA GLY A 357 -20.30 37.77 38.63
C GLY A 357 -21.48 37.63 37.68
N LEU A 358 -21.30 36.85 36.65
CA LEU A 358 -22.34 36.49 35.68
C LEU A 358 -22.36 34.99 35.47
N TRP A 359 -23.52 34.46 35.16
CA TRP A 359 -23.67 33.10 34.67
C TRP A 359 -24.82 33.06 33.65
N SER A 360 -24.73 32.12 32.73
CA SER A 360 -25.81 31.82 31.80
C SER A 360 -25.87 30.33 31.52
N LEU A 361 -27.06 29.80 31.29
CA LEU A 361 -27.33 28.45 30.85
C LEU A 361 -28.38 28.53 29.76
N GLY A 362 -28.09 28.00 28.59
CA GLY A 362 -28.98 28.07 27.44
C GLY A 362 -28.98 26.76 26.65
N GLY A 363 -30.14 26.42 26.09
CA GLY A 363 -30.30 25.38 25.08
C GLY A 363 -30.80 26.03 23.79
N SER A 364 -30.25 25.61 22.67
CA SER A 364 -30.64 26.11 21.34
C SER A 364 -30.92 24.96 20.40
N LEU A 365 -32.07 24.99 19.73
CA LEU A 365 -32.40 24.11 18.62
C LEU A 365 -32.33 24.95 17.34
N SER A 366 -31.43 24.60 16.44
CA SER A 366 -31.18 25.31 15.19
C SER A 366 -31.41 24.42 13.98
N GLN A 367 -32.12 24.91 12.98
CA GLN A 367 -32.26 24.22 11.68
C GLN A 367 -32.23 25.25 10.56
N THR A 368 -31.47 24.96 9.53
CA THR A 368 -31.46 25.75 8.31
C THR A 368 -32.76 25.47 7.51
N LEU A 369 -33.60 26.48 7.32
CA LEU A 369 -34.86 26.35 6.56
C LEU A 369 -34.68 26.66 5.09
N PHE A 370 -33.75 27.55 4.74
CA PHE A 370 -33.43 27.90 3.37
C PHE A 370 -31.95 28.23 3.23
N ASP A 371 -31.26 27.56 2.31
CA ASP A 371 -29.83 27.72 2.01
C ASP A 371 -29.54 27.68 0.50
N ALA A 372 -30.55 27.97 -0.32
CA ALA A 372 -30.47 27.86 -1.78
C ALA A 372 -30.03 26.45 -2.27
N GLY A 373 -30.30 25.41 -1.47
CA GLY A 373 -29.99 24.00 -1.82
C GLY A 373 -28.59 23.51 -1.41
N THR A 374 -27.84 24.29 -0.65
CA THR A 374 -26.48 23.96 -0.24
C THR A 374 -26.38 22.56 0.44
N LEU A 375 -27.21 22.31 1.45
CA LEU A 375 -27.23 21.03 2.18
C LEU A 375 -27.67 19.86 1.28
N LEU A 376 -28.64 20.09 0.41
CA LEU A 376 -29.08 19.07 -0.57
C LEU A 376 -27.94 18.68 -1.51
N HIS A 377 -27.23 19.68 -2.05
CA HIS A 377 -26.11 19.41 -2.97
C HIS A 377 -24.90 18.80 -2.26
N LYS A 378 -24.62 19.14 -0.99
CA LYS A 378 -23.61 18.44 -0.17
C LYS A 378 -23.95 16.96 0.00
N LYS A 379 -25.20 16.61 0.29
CA LYS A 379 -25.63 15.21 0.37
C LYS A 379 -25.47 14.49 -0.98
N ARG A 380 -25.90 15.13 -2.09
CA ARG A 380 -25.73 14.55 -3.43
C ARG A 380 -24.25 14.36 -3.79
N ALA A 381 -23.38 15.28 -3.38
CA ALA A 381 -21.93 15.13 -3.54
C ALA A 381 -21.38 13.94 -2.76
N ALA A 382 -21.81 13.73 -1.51
CA ALA A 382 -21.43 12.56 -0.72
C ALA A 382 -21.89 11.24 -1.37
N VAL A 383 -23.11 11.18 -1.92
CA VAL A 383 -23.60 10.02 -2.68
C VAL A 383 -22.74 9.77 -3.92
N ALA A 384 -22.42 10.82 -4.68
CA ALA A 384 -21.55 10.68 -5.86
C ALA A 384 -20.12 10.23 -5.49
N ALA A 385 -19.59 10.67 -4.33
CA ALA A 385 -18.30 10.21 -3.81
C ALA A 385 -18.35 8.72 -3.44
N TYR A 386 -19.44 8.23 -2.85
CA TYR A 386 -19.66 6.81 -2.62
C TYR A 386 -19.71 6.00 -3.92
N ASP A 387 -20.44 6.49 -4.93
CA ASP A 387 -20.52 5.85 -6.25
C ASP A 387 -19.13 5.76 -6.90
N GLN A 388 -18.32 6.83 -6.77
CA GLN A 388 -16.92 6.86 -7.22
C GLN A 388 -16.08 5.80 -6.50
N ALA A 389 -16.15 5.74 -5.16
CA ALA A 389 -15.40 4.76 -4.37
C ALA A 389 -15.83 3.31 -4.71
N ALA A 390 -17.12 3.07 -4.95
CA ALA A 390 -17.63 1.76 -5.37
C ALA A 390 -17.13 1.35 -6.76
N ALA A 391 -17.02 2.29 -7.70
CA ALA A 391 -16.45 2.03 -9.01
C ALA A 391 -14.94 1.75 -8.92
N GLN A 392 -14.22 2.51 -8.08
CA GLN A 392 -12.79 2.30 -7.84
C GLN A 392 -12.52 0.93 -7.21
N TYR A 393 -13.29 0.53 -6.19
CA TYR A 393 -13.19 -0.81 -5.61
C TYR A 393 -13.36 -1.91 -6.66
N ARG A 394 -14.40 -1.82 -7.51
CA ARG A 394 -14.62 -2.80 -8.60
C ARG A 394 -13.45 -2.84 -9.58
N SER A 395 -12.91 -1.68 -9.94
CA SER A 395 -11.72 -1.58 -10.81
C SER A 395 -10.52 -2.27 -10.19
N THR A 396 -10.25 -2.04 -8.90
CA THR A 396 -9.14 -2.68 -8.17
C THR A 396 -9.34 -4.20 -8.09
N VAL A 397 -10.58 -4.69 -7.89
CA VAL A 397 -10.88 -6.13 -7.93
C VAL A 397 -10.53 -6.72 -9.30
N LEU A 398 -10.95 -6.08 -10.39
CA LEU A 398 -10.64 -6.58 -11.75
C LEU A 398 -9.14 -6.59 -12.01
N SER A 399 -8.40 -5.55 -11.62
CA SER A 399 -6.94 -5.49 -11.74
C SER A 399 -6.26 -6.59 -10.92
N ALA A 400 -6.73 -6.84 -9.69
CA ALA A 400 -6.19 -7.89 -8.84
C ALA A 400 -6.34 -9.29 -9.46
N PHE A 401 -7.49 -9.57 -10.07
CA PHE A 401 -7.71 -10.83 -10.80
C PHE A 401 -6.84 -10.94 -12.05
N GLN A 402 -6.69 -9.83 -12.77
CA GLN A 402 -5.80 -9.76 -13.93
C GLN A 402 -4.34 -10.02 -13.54
N ASP A 403 -3.85 -9.44 -12.43
CA ASP A 403 -2.49 -9.63 -11.94
C ASP A 403 -2.21 -11.11 -11.67
N VAL A 404 -3.10 -11.77 -10.91
CA VAL A 404 -2.97 -13.21 -10.63
C VAL A 404 -2.99 -14.02 -11.93
N ALA A 405 -3.94 -13.76 -12.83
CA ALA A 405 -4.04 -14.47 -14.10
C ALA A 405 -2.79 -14.30 -14.96
N ASN A 406 -2.27 -13.07 -15.07
CA ASN A 406 -1.07 -12.75 -15.82
C ASN A 406 0.15 -13.48 -15.24
N THR A 407 0.34 -13.44 -13.92
CA THR A 407 1.49 -14.07 -13.26
C THR A 407 1.45 -15.58 -13.39
N LEU A 408 0.28 -16.20 -13.25
CA LEU A 408 0.11 -17.64 -13.46
C LEU A 408 0.47 -18.07 -14.89
N ARG A 409 0.12 -17.26 -15.89
CA ARG A 409 0.50 -17.51 -17.29
C ARG A 409 1.97 -17.23 -17.54
N ALA A 410 2.55 -16.20 -16.92
CA ALA A 410 3.97 -15.91 -17.03
C ALA A 410 4.82 -17.07 -16.50
N LEU A 411 4.49 -17.62 -15.32
CA LEU A 411 5.18 -18.78 -14.77
C LEU A 411 5.20 -20.01 -15.70
N GLN A 412 4.10 -20.26 -16.43
CA GLN A 412 4.08 -21.34 -17.43
C GLN A 412 4.97 -21.01 -18.63
N SER A 413 4.81 -19.81 -19.20
CA SER A 413 5.56 -19.37 -20.37
C SER A 413 7.06 -19.30 -20.08
N ASP A 414 7.46 -18.88 -18.88
CA ASP A 414 8.87 -18.81 -18.48
C ASP A 414 9.49 -20.20 -18.31
N ALA A 415 8.72 -21.17 -17.83
CA ALA A 415 9.19 -22.54 -17.76
C ALA A 415 9.42 -23.14 -19.15
N ASP A 416 8.50 -22.91 -20.09
CA ASP A 416 8.64 -23.34 -21.49
C ASP A 416 9.81 -22.60 -22.16
N ALA A 417 9.96 -21.30 -21.89
CA ALA A 417 11.07 -20.49 -22.41
C ALA A 417 12.41 -20.97 -21.87
N LEU A 418 12.51 -21.30 -20.58
CA LEU A 418 13.73 -21.84 -19.98
C LEU A 418 14.10 -23.18 -20.61
N GLN A 419 13.13 -24.07 -20.83
CA GLN A 419 13.38 -25.35 -21.50
C GLN A 419 13.91 -25.14 -22.93
N ALA A 420 13.31 -24.21 -23.68
CA ALA A 420 13.74 -23.88 -25.05
C ALA A 420 15.13 -23.24 -25.07
N GLN A 421 15.43 -22.30 -24.15
CA GLN A 421 16.73 -21.64 -24.04
C GLN A 421 17.85 -22.62 -23.63
N LEU A 422 17.55 -23.57 -22.74
CA LEU A 422 18.49 -24.63 -22.39
C LEU A 422 18.82 -25.53 -23.58
N ALA A 423 17.81 -25.91 -24.35
CA ALA A 423 18.01 -26.69 -25.61
C ALA A 423 18.82 -25.91 -26.65
N ALA A 424 18.54 -24.61 -26.81
CA ALA A 424 19.29 -23.73 -27.68
C ALA A 424 20.76 -23.58 -27.26
N GLU A 425 21.00 -23.37 -25.96
CA GLU A 425 22.35 -23.24 -25.41
C GLU A 425 23.17 -24.51 -25.57
N ARG A 426 22.61 -25.68 -25.22
CA ARG A 426 23.28 -26.98 -25.38
C ARG A 426 23.61 -27.26 -26.88
N THR A 427 22.66 -27.03 -27.75
CA THR A 427 22.87 -27.23 -29.22
C THR A 427 23.90 -26.26 -29.77
N ALA A 428 23.88 -25.00 -29.33
CA ALA A 428 24.85 -24.00 -29.76
C ALA A 428 26.26 -24.31 -29.24
N ALA A 429 26.38 -24.80 -28.00
CA ALA A 429 27.65 -25.26 -27.42
C ALA A 429 28.25 -26.42 -28.19
N ASP A 430 27.44 -27.45 -28.49
CA ASP A 430 27.87 -28.59 -29.32
C ASP A 430 28.29 -28.14 -30.73
N SER A 431 27.49 -27.27 -31.35
CA SER A 431 27.79 -26.71 -32.68
C SER A 431 29.11 -25.93 -32.68
N LEU A 432 29.33 -25.13 -31.65
CA LEU A 432 30.58 -24.39 -31.50
C LEU A 432 31.78 -25.31 -31.30
N ALA A 433 31.67 -26.34 -30.45
CA ALA A 433 32.72 -27.32 -30.26
C ALA A 433 33.13 -28.02 -31.55
N ILE A 434 32.13 -28.49 -32.32
CA ILE A 434 32.37 -29.15 -33.65
C ILE A 434 33.00 -28.14 -34.64
N SER A 435 32.45 -26.91 -34.69
CA SER A 435 32.96 -25.86 -35.62
C SER A 435 34.42 -25.51 -35.32
N ARG A 436 34.83 -25.48 -34.05
CA ARG A 436 36.23 -25.28 -33.65
C ARG A 436 37.17 -26.38 -34.18
N GLU A 437 36.76 -27.62 -34.01
CA GLU A 437 37.57 -28.77 -34.51
C GLU A 437 37.63 -28.77 -36.04
N GLN A 438 36.53 -28.52 -36.74
CA GLN A 438 36.49 -28.44 -38.18
C GLN A 438 37.32 -27.25 -38.72
N PHE A 439 37.31 -26.12 -38.07
CA PHE A 439 38.13 -24.97 -38.43
C PHE A 439 39.64 -25.28 -38.27
N ARG A 440 40.03 -25.91 -37.16
CA ARG A 440 41.39 -26.34 -36.90
C ARG A 440 41.88 -27.36 -38.00
N ALA A 441 40.97 -28.20 -38.45
CA ALA A 441 41.24 -29.16 -39.51
C ALA A 441 41.16 -28.55 -40.95
N GLY A 442 40.83 -27.27 -41.10
CA GLY A 442 40.66 -26.59 -42.36
C GLY A 442 39.38 -26.96 -43.13
N GLY A 443 38.39 -27.58 -42.45
CA GLY A 443 37.15 -28.06 -43.04
C GLY A 443 36.05 -27.03 -43.19
N ILE A 444 36.13 -25.90 -42.47
CA ILE A 444 35.16 -24.80 -42.60
C ILE A 444 35.85 -23.44 -42.64
N THR A 445 35.10 -22.43 -43.11
CA THR A 445 35.60 -21.05 -43.14
C THR A 445 35.60 -20.45 -41.72
N TYR A 446 36.47 -19.44 -41.51
CA TYR A 446 36.45 -18.69 -40.27
C TYR A 446 35.08 -18.00 -39.97
N LEU A 447 34.41 -17.53 -41.03
CA LEU A 447 33.08 -16.91 -40.88
C LEU A 447 32.05 -17.91 -40.32
N SER A 448 32.15 -19.19 -40.68
CA SER A 448 31.27 -20.23 -40.13
C SER A 448 31.52 -20.46 -38.63
N LEU A 449 32.78 -20.44 -38.18
CA LEU A 449 33.13 -20.50 -36.76
C LEU A 449 32.60 -19.29 -36.03
N LEU A 450 32.82 -18.09 -36.52
CA LEU A 450 32.33 -16.84 -35.97
C LEU A 450 30.81 -16.84 -35.74
N THR A 451 30.06 -17.36 -36.71
CA THR A 451 28.60 -17.50 -36.60
C THR A 451 28.20 -18.43 -35.45
N ALA A 452 28.92 -19.56 -35.31
CA ALA A 452 28.67 -20.50 -34.21
C ALA A 452 28.97 -19.86 -32.83
N GLU A 453 30.03 -19.07 -32.73
CA GLU A 453 30.37 -18.30 -31.49
C GLU A 453 29.28 -17.31 -31.14
N GLN A 454 28.84 -16.48 -32.05
CA GLN A 454 27.76 -15.52 -31.84
C GLN A 454 26.45 -16.20 -31.40
N THR A 455 26.13 -17.36 -32.04
CA THR A 455 24.94 -18.13 -31.69
C THR A 455 25.04 -18.67 -30.24
N TYR A 456 26.21 -19.22 -29.88
CA TYR A 456 26.43 -19.69 -28.50
C TYR A 456 26.33 -18.53 -27.45
N GLN A 457 26.96 -17.41 -27.76
CA GLN A 457 26.88 -16.21 -26.87
C GLN A 457 25.44 -15.79 -26.61
N GLN A 458 24.64 -15.66 -27.68
CA GLN A 458 23.24 -15.29 -27.56
C GLN A 458 22.43 -16.30 -26.74
N ALA A 459 22.63 -17.60 -27.03
CA ALA A 459 21.94 -18.67 -26.31
C ALA A 459 22.32 -18.72 -24.81
N ARG A 460 23.61 -18.50 -24.48
CA ARG A 460 24.13 -18.48 -23.10
C ARG A 460 23.52 -17.33 -22.29
N LEU A 461 23.52 -16.13 -22.85
CA LEU A 461 22.89 -14.96 -22.20
C LEU A 461 21.37 -15.14 -22.09
N GLY A 462 20.71 -15.70 -23.11
CA GLY A 462 19.28 -16.00 -23.08
C GLY A 462 18.91 -17.01 -21.99
N LEU A 463 19.76 -18.02 -21.74
CA LEU A 463 19.56 -18.99 -20.67
C LEU A 463 19.61 -18.34 -19.29
N VAL A 464 20.60 -17.47 -19.00
CA VAL A 464 20.72 -16.74 -17.74
C VAL A 464 19.47 -15.86 -17.49
N GLN A 465 19.01 -15.17 -18.55
CA GLN A 465 17.82 -14.32 -18.45
C GLN A 465 16.55 -15.16 -18.20
N ALA A 466 16.39 -16.29 -18.89
CA ALA A 466 15.24 -17.17 -18.69
C ALA A 466 15.21 -17.78 -17.28
N GLN A 467 16.37 -18.10 -16.71
CA GLN A 467 16.47 -18.51 -15.30
C GLN A 467 15.99 -17.40 -14.37
N ALA A 468 16.49 -16.17 -14.54
CA ALA A 468 16.13 -15.03 -13.69
C ALA A 468 14.62 -14.70 -13.77
N ASN A 469 14.01 -14.77 -14.95
CA ASN A 469 12.58 -14.50 -15.13
C ASN A 469 11.72 -15.41 -14.25
N ARG A 470 12.05 -16.70 -14.16
CA ARG A 470 11.31 -17.64 -13.30
C ARG A 470 11.33 -17.25 -11.82
N PHE A 471 12.48 -16.77 -11.32
CA PHE A 471 12.57 -16.29 -9.94
C PHE A 471 11.73 -15.02 -9.74
N SER A 472 11.83 -14.09 -10.67
CA SER A 472 11.08 -12.82 -10.62
C SER A 472 9.58 -13.03 -10.66
N ASP A 473 9.08 -13.90 -11.58
CA ASP A 473 7.65 -14.16 -11.72
C ASP A 473 7.10 -15.02 -10.56
N THR A 474 7.96 -15.85 -9.94
CA THR A 474 7.59 -16.51 -8.68
C THR A 474 7.40 -15.48 -7.55
N ALA A 475 8.26 -14.48 -7.44
CA ALA A 475 8.07 -13.39 -6.47
C ALA A 475 6.82 -12.55 -6.77
N ALA A 476 6.57 -12.27 -8.07
CA ALA A 476 5.36 -11.56 -8.50
C ALA A 476 4.07 -12.32 -8.17
N LEU A 477 4.08 -13.66 -8.17
CA LEU A 477 2.92 -14.44 -7.73
C LEU A 477 2.61 -14.20 -6.25
N PHE A 478 3.61 -14.22 -5.36
CA PHE A 478 3.41 -13.94 -3.95
C PHE A 478 2.87 -12.54 -3.74
N GLN A 479 3.35 -11.55 -4.49
CA GLN A 479 2.80 -10.19 -4.47
C GLN A 479 1.34 -10.15 -4.93
N ALA A 480 1.02 -10.78 -6.05
CA ALA A 480 -0.33 -10.80 -6.62
C ALA A 480 -1.35 -11.47 -5.70
N LEU A 481 -0.89 -12.40 -4.86
CA LEU A 481 -1.73 -13.11 -3.88
C LEU A 481 -1.79 -12.42 -2.50
N GLY A 482 -1.05 -11.33 -2.29
CA GLY A 482 -1.09 -10.54 -1.06
C GLY A 482 0.01 -10.85 -0.03
N GLY A 483 0.96 -11.74 -0.33
CA GLY A 483 2.21 -11.91 0.43
C GLY A 483 2.11 -12.46 1.86
N GLY A 484 0.95 -12.99 2.28
CA GLY A 484 0.82 -13.68 3.59
C GLY A 484 0.87 -12.77 4.82
N TRP A 485 0.62 -11.45 4.69
CA TRP A 485 0.69 -10.48 5.79
C TRP A 485 -0.14 -10.88 7.01
N TRP A 486 -1.21 -11.65 6.83
CA TRP A 486 -2.10 -12.14 7.90
C TRP A 486 -1.43 -13.16 8.84
N HIS A 487 -0.25 -13.66 8.50
CA HIS A 487 0.59 -14.54 9.35
C HIS A 487 1.75 -13.81 10.02
N ARG A 488 1.84 -12.49 9.88
CA ARG A 488 2.86 -11.71 10.55
C ARG A 488 2.49 -11.50 12.01
N SER A 489 3.44 -11.76 12.92
CA SER A 489 3.24 -11.65 14.37
C SER A 489 3.22 -10.21 14.88
N ASP A 490 3.75 -9.27 14.11
CA ASP A 490 3.82 -7.85 14.41
C ASP A 490 2.58 -7.06 13.95
N VAL A 491 1.68 -7.71 13.20
CA VAL A 491 0.39 -7.16 12.81
C VAL A 491 -0.64 -7.54 13.87
N PRO A 492 -1.26 -6.60 14.58
CA PRO A 492 -2.36 -6.91 15.47
C PRO A 492 -3.42 -7.69 14.68
N PRO A 493 -3.98 -8.80 15.21
CA PRO A 493 -5.06 -9.50 14.55
C PRO A 493 -6.14 -8.47 14.23
N GLY A 494 -6.44 -8.31 12.92
CA GLY A 494 -7.52 -7.44 12.50
C GLY A 494 -8.76 -7.90 13.21
N ASN A 495 -9.40 -7.05 13.99
CA ASN A 495 -10.74 -7.29 14.47
C ASN A 495 -11.64 -7.43 13.23
N GLY A 496 -11.54 -8.59 12.59
CA GLY A 496 -12.52 -9.05 11.64
C GLY A 496 -13.80 -9.30 12.43
N THR A 497 -14.67 -8.37 12.42
CA THR A 497 -15.95 -8.28 13.12
C THR A 497 -15.90 -7.40 14.37
N THR A 498 -16.73 -6.37 14.29
CA THR A 498 -17.32 -5.63 15.41
C THR A 498 -16.46 -4.53 16.03
N ASN A 499 -16.98 -3.38 15.97
CA ASN A 499 -17.19 -2.28 16.93
C ASN A 499 -16.53 -2.35 18.34
N SER A 500 -15.54 -3.21 18.59
CA SER A 500 -14.97 -3.38 19.94
C SER A 500 -14.19 -2.15 20.42
N PHE A 501 -13.89 -1.21 19.53
CA PHE A 501 -13.27 0.07 19.91
C PHE A 501 -14.31 1.07 20.45
N VAL A 502 -15.55 0.97 19.96
CA VAL A 502 -16.67 1.81 20.43
C VAL A 502 -17.22 1.29 21.76
N ASP A 503 -17.19 -0.03 21.99
CA ASP A 503 -17.74 -0.66 23.20
C ASP A 503 -16.90 -0.43 24.47
N HIS A 504 -15.66 0.08 24.36
CA HIS A 504 -14.79 0.35 25.53
C HIS A 504 -14.85 1.80 26.00
N ILE A 505 -15.58 2.70 25.34
CA ILE A 505 -15.60 4.15 25.66
C ILE A 505 -16.99 4.66 26.05
N VAL A 506 -18.03 3.82 25.97
CA VAL A 506 -19.35 4.16 26.50
C VAL A 506 -19.57 3.37 27.78
N PRO A 507 -19.55 4.04 28.96
CA PRO A 507 -19.94 3.41 30.22
C PRO A 507 -21.45 3.10 30.26
#